data_c5dd053eab4898b6a3240714e572bfc4
#
_entry.id   c5dd053eab4898b6a3240714e572bfc4
#
_cell.length_a   1.000
_cell.length_b   1.000
_cell.length_c   1.000
_cell.angle_alpha   90.00
_cell.angle_beta   90.00
_cell.angle_gamma   90.00
#
_symmetry.space_group_name_H-M   'P 1'
#
loop_
_entity.id
_entity.type
_entity.pdbx_description
1 polymer ?
#
loop_
_entity_poly.entity_id
_entity_poly.type
_entity_poly.pdbx_seq_one_letter_code
_entity_poly.pdbx_strand_id
1 'polypeptide(L)'
;MRRLIVLTAVAALAATSAAAAPKPKPTDWRTPDPANVLVIDTNKGRVIVELVPEVAPGHVARLTELAHKGTYDGRTFFRVIDRFMAQTGDPLNTGEGSVEGIANLKAEFTYRRDPASGFVPVAAPQGTEVGFLLSLPVVSQDISYTTMTGDKKVSAWGT
;
A
#
# COMPACT_ATOMS: atom_id res chain seq x y z
N MET A 1 38.04 63.66 -6.97
CA MET A 1 36.81 63.29 -6.26
C MET A 1 36.12 62.16 -7.03
N ARG A 2 36.32 60.90 -6.59
CA ARG A 2 35.69 59.72 -7.21
C ARG A 2 34.41 59.40 -6.46
N ARG A 3 33.25 59.52 -7.14
CA ARG A 3 31.96 59.17 -6.58
C ARG A 3 31.76 57.63 -6.71
N LEU A 4 31.70 56.96 -5.58
CA LEU A 4 31.35 55.53 -5.49
C LEU A 4 29.83 55.41 -5.60
N ILE A 5 29.35 54.75 -6.66
CA ILE A 5 27.93 54.40 -6.82
C ILE A 5 27.76 52.98 -6.21
N VAL A 6 27.06 52.92 -5.09
CA VAL A 6 26.68 51.64 -4.45
C VAL A 6 25.38 51.20 -5.10
N LEU A 7 25.42 50.15 -5.91
CA LEU A 7 24.25 49.45 -6.45
C LEU A 7 23.74 48.48 -5.38
N THR A 8 22.63 48.82 -4.73
CA THR A 8 21.89 47.90 -3.88
C THR A 8 20.97 47.04 -4.75
N ALA A 9 21.37 45.77 -4.95
CA ALA A 9 20.48 44.77 -5.57
C ALA A 9 19.44 44.29 -4.56
N VAL A 10 18.18 44.65 -4.79
CA VAL A 10 17.02 44.14 -4.03
C VAL A 10 16.68 42.80 -4.65
N ALA A 11 17.03 41.70 -3.96
CA ALA A 11 16.59 40.34 -4.30
C ALA A 11 15.11 40.21 -3.91
N ALA A 12 14.23 40.21 -4.90
CA ALA A 12 12.81 39.88 -4.71
C ALA A 12 12.70 38.34 -4.46
N LEU A 13 12.43 37.96 -3.20
CA LEU A 13 12.04 36.60 -2.86
C LEU A 13 10.65 36.36 -3.42
N ALA A 14 10.53 35.61 -4.52
CA ALA A 14 9.27 35.10 -5.01
C ALA A 14 8.78 34.01 -4.04
N ALA A 15 7.85 34.34 -3.16
CA ALA A 15 7.13 33.38 -2.36
C ALA A 15 6.25 32.55 -3.29
N THR A 16 6.71 31.34 -3.64
CA THR A 16 5.86 30.34 -4.27
C THR A 16 4.79 29.92 -3.26
N SER A 17 3.59 30.45 -3.39
CA SER A 17 2.45 29.97 -2.63
C SER A 17 2.21 28.51 -3.02
N ALA A 18 2.46 27.59 -2.09
CA ALA A 18 2.05 26.19 -2.26
C ALA A 18 0.52 26.20 -2.46
N ALA A 19 0.07 25.85 -3.66
CA ALA A 19 -1.36 25.71 -3.91
C ALA A 19 -1.91 24.67 -2.93
N ALA A 20 -2.96 25.03 -2.19
CA ALA A 20 -3.62 24.10 -1.30
C ALA A 20 -4.11 22.90 -2.11
N ALA A 21 -3.88 21.69 -1.60
CA ALA A 21 -4.36 20.46 -2.24
C ALA A 21 -5.88 20.57 -2.49
N PRO A 22 -6.36 20.13 -3.66
CA PRO A 22 -7.77 20.18 -3.97
C PRO A 22 -8.58 19.40 -2.92
N LYS A 23 -9.74 19.91 -2.54
CA LYS A 23 -10.62 19.19 -1.60
C LYS A 23 -11.12 17.89 -2.25
N PRO A 24 -11.14 16.78 -1.50
CA PRO A 24 -11.66 15.52 -2.00
C PRO A 24 -13.11 15.66 -2.49
N LYS A 25 -13.44 15.01 -3.60
CA LYS A 25 -14.80 14.92 -4.15
C LYS A 25 -15.47 13.65 -3.61
N PRO A 26 -16.80 13.56 -3.60
CA PRO A 26 -17.48 12.29 -3.23
C PRO A 26 -17.04 11.10 -4.07
N THR A 27 -16.68 11.31 -5.34
CA THR A 27 -16.16 10.28 -6.26
C THR A 27 -14.75 9.79 -5.94
N ASP A 28 -14.03 10.49 -5.07
CA ASP A 28 -12.68 10.10 -4.65
C ASP A 28 -12.72 9.05 -3.53
N TRP A 29 -13.92 8.71 -3.06
CA TRP A 29 -14.16 7.75 -1.99
C TRP A 29 -14.83 6.51 -2.54
N ARG A 30 -14.47 5.35 -2.01
CA ARG A 30 -15.14 4.08 -2.25
C ARG A 30 -15.42 3.38 -0.92
N THR A 31 -16.42 2.52 -0.91
CA THR A 31 -16.70 1.64 0.22
C THR A 31 -15.95 0.32 -0.03
N PRO A 32 -15.06 -0.11 0.87
CA PRO A 32 -14.44 -1.43 0.79
C PRO A 32 -15.49 -2.54 0.84
N ASP A 33 -15.21 -3.69 0.24
CA ASP A 33 -16.03 -4.88 0.42
C ASP A 33 -15.92 -5.33 1.89
N PRO A 34 -17.02 -5.41 2.65
CA PRO A 34 -16.99 -5.83 4.05
C PRO A 34 -16.36 -7.21 4.27
N ALA A 35 -16.43 -8.11 3.29
CA ALA A 35 -15.81 -9.43 3.36
C ALA A 35 -14.26 -9.35 3.35
N ASN A 36 -13.72 -8.25 2.88
CA ASN A 36 -12.29 -8.00 2.75
C ASN A 36 -11.79 -6.93 3.74
N VAL A 37 -12.50 -6.72 4.84
CA VAL A 37 -12.10 -5.78 5.89
C VAL A 37 -11.72 -6.54 7.16
N LEU A 38 -10.46 -6.36 7.59
CA LEU A 38 -10.00 -6.82 8.89
C LEU A 38 -10.06 -5.66 9.90
N VAL A 39 -10.79 -5.86 10.98
CA VAL A 39 -10.90 -4.90 12.09
C VAL A 39 -10.06 -5.39 13.25
N ILE A 40 -9.13 -4.56 13.72
CA ILE A 40 -8.28 -4.84 14.88
C ILE A 40 -8.64 -3.86 15.98
N ASP A 41 -9.38 -4.33 16.99
CA ASP A 41 -9.72 -3.53 18.17
C ASP A 41 -8.63 -3.66 19.23
N THR A 42 -8.07 -2.54 19.64
CA THR A 42 -7.03 -2.47 20.67
C THR A 42 -7.44 -1.55 21.80
N ASN A 43 -6.74 -1.62 22.93
CA ASN A 43 -6.93 -0.68 24.04
C ASN A 43 -6.45 0.76 23.71
N LYS A 44 -5.89 0.98 22.52
CA LYS A 44 -5.42 2.29 22.04
C LYS A 44 -6.28 2.82 20.88
N GLY A 45 -7.26 2.04 20.42
CA GLY A 45 -8.14 2.39 19.33
C GLY A 45 -8.30 1.28 18.31
N ARG A 46 -9.10 1.56 17.28
CA ARG A 46 -9.43 0.65 16.19
C ARG A 46 -8.53 0.90 14.99
N VAL A 47 -7.99 -0.18 14.43
CA VAL A 47 -7.31 -0.19 13.14
C VAL A 47 -8.19 -0.94 12.15
N ILE A 48 -8.38 -0.37 10.95
CA ILE A 48 -9.13 -0.98 9.87
C ILE A 48 -8.15 -1.24 8.73
N VAL A 49 -8.09 -2.49 8.29
CA VAL A 49 -7.21 -2.94 7.21
C VAL A 49 -8.07 -3.48 6.08
N GLU A 50 -7.91 -2.94 4.88
CA GLU A 50 -8.49 -3.53 3.69
C GLU A 50 -7.57 -4.63 3.16
N LEU A 51 -8.13 -5.81 2.99
CA LEU A 51 -7.46 -6.97 2.41
C LEU A 51 -7.68 -6.97 0.90
N VAL A 52 -6.67 -7.32 0.13
CA VAL A 52 -6.71 -7.29 -1.34
C VAL A 52 -6.47 -8.70 -1.88
N PRO A 53 -7.52 -9.54 -1.98
CA PRO A 53 -7.38 -10.93 -2.42
C PRO A 53 -6.90 -11.07 -3.87
N GLU A 54 -7.07 -10.05 -4.71
CA GLU A 54 -6.54 -10.04 -6.07
C GLU A 54 -5.01 -10.06 -6.11
N VAL A 55 -4.37 -9.55 -5.07
CA VAL A 55 -2.91 -9.44 -4.97
C VAL A 55 -2.31 -10.60 -4.18
N ALA A 56 -2.93 -10.97 -3.06
CA ALA A 56 -2.42 -11.98 -2.15
C ALA A 56 -3.52 -12.93 -1.64
N PRO A 57 -4.12 -13.75 -2.53
CA PRO A 57 -5.28 -14.57 -2.18
C PRO A 57 -5.02 -15.54 -1.05
N GLY A 58 -3.85 -16.18 -1.02
CA GLY A 58 -3.47 -17.13 0.02
C GLY A 58 -3.30 -16.48 1.39
N HIS A 59 -2.67 -15.29 1.43
CA HIS A 59 -2.49 -14.54 2.67
C HIS A 59 -3.83 -14.00 3.19
N VAL A 60 -4.69 -13.47 2.30
CA VAL A 60 -6.02 -12.98 2.69
C VAL A 60 -6.86 -14.12 3.26
N ALA A 61 -6.94 -15.26 2.57
CA ALA A 61 -7.68 -16.42 3.06
C ALA A 61 -7.17 -16.89 4.43
N ARG A 62 -5.85 -16.94 4.62
CA ARG A 62 -5.23 -17.33 5.88
C ARG A 62 -5.52 -16.35 7.01
N LEU A 63 -5.39 -15.04 6.77
CA LEU A 63 -5.70 -14.01 7.77
C LEU A 63 -7.18 -14.08 8.19
N THR A 64 -8.07 -14.22 7.22
CA THR A 64 -9.51 -14.35 7.47
C THR A 64 -9.82 -15.60 8.30
N GLU A 65 -9.25 -16.75 7.93
CA GLU A 65 -9.42 -18.01 8.68
C GLU A 65 -8.96 -17.86 10.13
N LEU A 66 -7.76 -17.31 10.36
CA LEU A 66 -7.19 -17.18 11.70
C LEU A 66 -7.95 -16.13 12.54
N ALA A 67 -8.42 -15.05 11.92
CA ALA A 67 -9.25 -14.07 12.61
C ALA A 67 -10.58 -14.69 13.07
N HIS A 68 -11.27 -15.42 12.20
CA HIS A 68 -12.52 -16.11 12.57
C HIS A 68 -12.32 -17.18 13.65
N LYS A 69 -11.15 -17.81 13.74
CA LYS A 69 -10.79 -18.74 14.81
C LYS A 69 -10.41 -18.05 16.12
N GLY A 70 -10.40 -16.72 16.18
CA GLY A 70 -9.99 -15.97 17.37
C GLY A 70 -8.49 -16.08 17.68
N THR A 71 -7.67 -16.50 16.70
CA THR A 71 -6.22 -16.72 16.92
C THR A 71 -5.51 -15.46 17.39
N TYR A 72 -6.01 -14.30 17.00
CA TYR A 72 -5.42 -13.01 17.33
C TYR A 72 -5.99 -12.38 18.60
N ASP A 73 -7.04 -12.95 19.18
CA ASP A 73 -7.72 -12.39 20.36
C ASP A 73 -6.78 -12.39 21.56
N GLY A 74 -6.73 -11.27 22.27
CA GLY A 74 -5.86 -11.07 23.42
C GLY A 74 -4.36 -11.00 23.12
N ARG A 75 -3.96 -10.99 21.84
CA ARG A 75 -2.55 -10.82 21.48
C ARG A 75 -2.08 -9.38 21.68
N THR A 76 -0.79 -9.22 21.90
CA THR A 76 -0.16 -7.91 22.05
C THR A 76 0.65 -7.56 20.82
N PHE A 77 0.79 -6.26 20.56
CA PHE A 77 1.83 -5.77 19.67
C PHE A 77 3.15 -5.79 20.45
N PHE A 78 3.85 -6.91 20.42
CA PHE A 78 5.03 -7.16 21.26
C PHE A 78 6.29 -6.45 20.76
N ARG A 79 6.30 -5.99 19.49
CA ARG A 79 7.41 -5.22 18.93
C ARG A 79 6.86 -4.07 18.09
N VAL A 80 7.20 -2.85 18.50
CA VAL A 80 6.80 -1.62 17.81
C VAL A 80 8.06 -0.78 17.57
N ILE A 81 8.33 -0.43 16.32
CA ILE A 81 9.43 0.44 15.94
C ILE A 81 8.84 1.65 15.23
N ASP A 82 9.10 2.85 15.77
CA ASP A 82 8.57 4.08 15.23
C ASP A 82 8.89 4.23 13.74
N ARG A 83 7.88 4.61 12.96
CA ARG A 83 7.94 4.82 11.50
C ARG A 83 8.39 3.61 10.68
N PHE A 84 8.45 2.43 11.28
CA PHE A 84 8.85 1.22 10.57
C PHE A 84 7.79 0.14 10.61
N MET A 85 7.44 -0.38 11.82
CA MET A 85 6.51 -1.50 11.91
C MET A 85 5.93 -1.70 13.32
N ALA A 86 4.78 -2.36 13.37
CA ALA A 86 4.20 -2.93 14.58
C ALA A 86 3.93 -4.42 14.34
N GLN A 87 4.46 -5.29 15.18
CA GLN A 87 4.41 -6.74 15.03
C GLN A 87 3.52 -7.36 16.10
N THR A 88 2.61 -8.24 15.66
CA THR A 88 1.70 -9.01 16.50
C THR A 88 1.43 -10.38 15.86
N GLY A 89 0.63 -11.24 16.52
CA GLY A 89 0.14 -12.50 15.99
C GLY A 89 0.90 -13.73 16.47
N ASP A 90 2.12 -13.57 16.97
CA ASP A 90 2.87 -14.67 17.59
C ASP A 90 2.24 -15.07 18.94
N PRO A 91 1.88 -16.36 19.13
CA PRO A 91 1.34 -16.84 20.39
C PRO A 91 2.28 -16.63 21.61
N LEU A 92 3.58 -16.62 21.37
CA LEU A 92 4.60 -16.47 22.43
C LEU A 92 4.99 -15.01 22.67
N ASN A 93 4.59 -14.07 21.80
CA ASN A 93 5.00 -12.66 21.80
C ASN A 93 6.53 -12.46 21.76
N THR A 94 7.26 -13.36 21.14
CA THR A 94 8.72 -13.33 20.99
C THR A 94 9.19 -12.97 19.59
N GLY A 95 8.34 -13.22 18.60
CA GLY A 95 8.66 -13.14 17.17
C GLY A 95 9.17 -14.47 16.61
N GLU A 96 9.34 -15.49 17.44
CA GLU A 96 9.82 -16.82 17.06
C GLU A 96 8.72 -17.89 17.15
N GLY A 97 7.57 -17.54 17.73
CA GLY A 97 6.44 -18.43 17.83
C GLY A 97 5.69 -18.59 16.52
N SER A 98 5.07 -19.75 16.35
CA SER A 98 4.18 -20.05 15.23
C SER A 98 2.87 -20.64 15.72
N VAL A 99 1.82 -20.52 14.95
CA VAL A 99 0.56 -21.21 15.24
C VAL A 99 0.72 -22.68 14.86
N GLU A 100 0.54 -23.57 15.85
CA GLU A 100 0.71 -25.01 15.65
C GLU A 100 -0.23 -25.54 14.56
N GLY A 101 0.27 -26.48 13.74
CA GLY A 101 -0.50 -27.10 12.66
C GLY A 101 -0.71 -26.23 11.42
N ILE A 102 -0.12 -25.05 11.38
CA ILE A 102 -0.27 -24.13 10.24
C ILE A 102 1.02 -24.12 9.39
N ALA A 103 0.91 -24.57 8.15
CA ALA A 103 2.02 -24.52 7.21
C ALA A 103 2.32 -23.09 6.74
N ASN A 104 3.58 -22.84 6.40
CA ASN A 104 3.99 -21.57 5.79
C ASN A 104 3.30 -21.38 4.43
N LEU A 105 2.91 -20.15 4.15
CA LEU A 105 2.38 -19.77 2.85
C LEU A 105 3.52 -19.60 1.83
N LYS A 106 3.20 -19.86 0.57
CA LYS A 106 4.08 -19.44 -0.52
C LYS A 106 4.07 -17.92 -0.63
N ALA A 107 5.21 -17.35 -1.01
CA ALA A 107 5.33 -15.93 -1.26
C ALA A 107 4.42 -15.48 -2.41
N GLU A 108 3.73 -14.36 -2.22
CA GLU A 108 2.84 -13.72 -3.19
C GLU A 108 3.35 -12.32 -3.51
N PHE A 109 4.64 -12.21 -3.89
CA PHE A 109 5.28 -10.93 -4.20
C PHE A 109 4.82 -10.33 -5.54
N THR A 110 4.32 -11.18 -6.43
CA THR A 110 3.81 -10.78 -7.74
C THR A 110 2.45 -11.41 -7.99
N TYR A 111 1.61 -10.71 -8.74
CA TYR A 111 0.32 -11.21 -9.19
C TYR A 111 0.10 -10.95 -10.67
N ARG A 112 -0.87 -11.62 -11.28
CA ARG A 112 -1.20 -11.48 -12.69
C ARG A 112 -2.36 -10.50 -12.86
N ARG A 113 -2.04 -9.26 -13.23
CA ARG A 113 -3.03 -8.20 -13.45
C ARG A 113 -3.72 -8.39 -14.80
N ASP A 114 -5.05 -8.36 -14.78
CA ASP A 114 -5.85 -8.20 -15.99
C ASP A 114 -5.76 -6.73 -16.45
N PRO A 115 -5.55 -6.46 -17.76
CA PRO A 115 -5.61 -5.10 -18.28
C PRO A 115 -6.90 -4.35 -17.98
N ALA A 116 -8.02 -5.08 -17.90
CA ALA A 116 -9.33 -4.52 -17.53
C ALA A 116 -9.53 -4.35 -16.01
N SER A 117 -8.54 -4.73 -15.17
CA SER A 117 -8.61 -4.49 -13.73
C SER A 117 -8.70 -2.98 -13.44
N GLY A 118 -9.28 -2.63 -12.28
CA GLY A 118 -9.39 -1.22 -11.85
C GLY A 118 -8.07 -0.53 -11.50
N PHE A 119 -6.98 -0.87 -12.23
CA PHE A 119 -5.69 -0.20 -12.09
C PHE A 119 -5.74 1.21 -12.67
N VAL A 120 -5.33 2.18 -11.87
CA VAL A 120 -5.27 3.60 -12.22
C VAL A 120 -3.80 3.99 -12.42
N PRO A 121 -3.32 4.17 -13.66
CA PRO A 121 -1.93 4.58 -13.90
C PRO A 121 -1.71 6.03 -13.48
N VAL A 122 -0.56 6.31 -12.88
CA VAL A 122 -0.08 7.64 -12.49
C VAL A 122 1.15 8.04 -13.31
N ALA A 123 2.02 7.08 -13.59
CA ALA A 123 3.21 7.27 -14.41
C ALA A 123 3.50 6.00 -15.22
N ALA A 124 4.15 6.17 -16.36
CA ALA A 124 4.55 5.09 -17.26
C ALA A 124 6.05 5.18 -17.57
N PRO A 125 6.93 4.83 -16.62
CA PRO A 125 8.35 4.65 -16.92
C PRO A 125 8.55 3.56 -17.96
N GLN A 126 9.63 3.62 -18.72
CA GLN A 126 9.89 2.71 -19.84
C GLN A 126 9.63 1.23 -19.48
N GLY A 127 8.72 0.59 -20.17
CA GLY A 127 8.35 -0.84 -20.03
C GLY A 127 7.52 -1.17 -18.78
N THR A 128 7.12 -0.16 -17.99
CA THR A 128 6.31 -0.36 -16.80
C THR A 128 5.23 0.70 -16.66
N GLU A 129 4.24 0.42 -15.84
CA GLU A 129 3.22 1.37 -15.38
C GLU A 129 3.26 1.42 -13.86
N VAL A 130 3.29 2.62 -13.30
CA VAL A 130 3.16 2.87 -11.85
C VAL A 130 1.80 3.46 -11.58
N GLY A 131 1.08 2.96 -10.60
CA GLY A 131 -0.26 3.43 -10.30
C GLY A 131 -0.85 2.78 -9.06
N PHE A 132 -2.16 2.73 -9.03
CA PHE A 132 -2.91 2.16 -7.91
C PHE A 132 -3.87 1.07 -8.39
N LEU A 133 -3.91 -0.03 -7.64
CA LEU A 133 -5.01 -0.99 -7.67
C LEU A 133 -5.79 -0.82 -6.35
N LEU A 134 -7.03 -0.34 -6.44
CA LEU A 134 -7.78 0.13 -5.26
C LEU A 134 -6.99 1.26 -4.55
N SER A 135 -6.56 1.04 -3.31
CA SER A 135 -5.70 1.94 -2.54
C SER A 135 -4.22 1.49 -2.48
N LEU A 136 -3.90 0.34 -3.08
CA LEU A 136 -2.57 -0.24 -3.05
C LEU A 136 -1.69 0.37 -4.15
N PRO A 137 -0.54 0.96 -3.84
CA PRO A 137 0.44 1.37 -4.84
C PRO A 137 1.07 0.14 -5.50
N VAL A 138 1.14 0.16 -6.82
CA VAL A 138 1.53 -1.00 -7.64
C VAL A 138 2.43 -0.56 -8.77
N VAL A 139 3.46 -1.34 -9.04
CA VAL A 139 4.20 -1.32 -10.30
C VAL A 139 3.75 -2.51 -11.13
N SER A 140 3.50 -2.29 -12.40
CA SER A 140 3.06 -3.31 -13.35
C SER A 140 3.92 -3.26 -14.61
N GLN A 141 4.06 -4.39 -15.27
CA GLN A 141 4.49 -4.38 -16.65
C GLN A 141 3.52 -3.57 -17.49
N ASP A 142 4.04 -2.90 -18.53
CA ASP A 142 3.23 -2.20 -19.52
C ASP A 142 2.29 -3.18 -20.23
N ILE A 143 1.07 -2.73 -20.53
CA ILE A 143 0.05 -3.55 -21.17
C ILE A 143 0.47 -4.07 -22.56
N SER A 144 1.40 -3.40 -23.25
CA SER A 144 1.94 -3.85 -24.51
C SER A 144 2.61 -5.23 -24.46
N TYR A 145 3.04 -5.66 -23.28
CA TYR A 145 3.56 -7.02 -23.07
C TYR A 145 2.53 -8.11 -23.41
N THR A 146 1.24 -7.84 -23.28
CA THR A 146 0.19 -8.79 -23.70
C THR A 146 0.23 -9.04 -25.19
N THR A 147 0.48 -8.01 -25.99
CA THR A 147 0.61 -8.13 -27.46
C THR A 147 1.89 -8.86 -27.86
N MET A 148 2.99 -8.59 -27.14
CA MET A 148 4.31 -9.20 -27.44
C MET A 148 4.37 -10.68 -27.08
N THR A 149 3.74 -11.07 -25.99
CA THR A 149 3.82 -12.44 -25.44
C THR A 149 2.64 -13.31 -25.80
N GLY A 150 1.53 -12.73 -26.30
CA GLY A 150 0.25 -13.43 -26.47
C GLY A 150 -0.45 -13.77 -25.15
N ASP A 151 0.11 -13.36 -24.01
CA ASP A 151 -0.50 -13.54 -22.69
C ASP A 151 -1.60 -12.49 -22.48
N LYS A 152 -2.70 -12.88 -21.85
CA LYS A 152 -3.82 -11.97 -21.57
C LYS A 152 -3.60 -11.08 -20.34
N LYS A 153 -2.57 -11.35 -19.55
CA LYS A 153 -2.29 -10.67 -18.29
C LYS A 153 -0.84 -10.23 -18.19
N VAL A 154 -0.60 -9.16 -17.49
CA VAL A 154 0.74 -8.63 -17.18
C VAL A 154 1.11 -8.93 -15.72
N SER A 155 2.41 -9.04 -15.44
CA SER A 155 2.89 -9.17 -14.06
C SER A 155 2.88 -7.83 -13.35
N ALA A 156 2.47 -7.83 -12.09
CA ALA A 156 2.45 -6.66 -11.22
C ALA A 156 2.88 -7.03 -9.80
N TRP A 157 3.35 -6.03 -9.04
CA TRP A 157 3.83 -6.19 -7.67
C TRP A 157 3.57 -4.92 -6.87
N GLY A 158 3.38 -5.06 -5.55
CA GLY A 158 3.28 -3.93 -4.62
C GLY A 158 4.62 -3.21 -4.44
N THR A 159 4.58 -1.95 -4.08
CA THR A 159 5.75 -1.10 -3.78
C THR A 159 5.85 -0.81 -2.29
#